data_0dece53911ad6f0e39a7127c89351c71
#
_entry.id   0dece53911ad6f0e39a7127c89351c71
#
_cell.length_a   1.000
_cell.length_b   1.000
_cell.length_c   1.000
_cell.angle_alpha   90.00
_cell.angle_beta   90.00
_cell.angle_gamma   90.00
#
_symmetry.space_group_name_H-M   'P 1'
#
loop_
_entity.id
_entity.type
_entity.pdbx_description
1 polymer ?
#
loop_
_entity_poly.entity_id
_entity_poly.type
_entity_poly.pdbx_seq_one_letter_code
_entity_poly.pdbx_strand_id
1 'polypeptide(L)'
;MKRSVKQLLVTVFSIVTLGYIASISAHESPRVILDPEGNNPSFLAYASVSCFDDGNGAPDSMVISVQDFSAPQANLLVSAQVIGKFHAAQTTDLVSGDGGYSAEVRVHEGAGPYLLLINKSGHGTREFVLTYHCLTIDGIHTGTNDPMVIQFQ
;
A
#
# COMPACT_ATOMS: atom_id res chain seq x y z
N MET A 1 -27.37 2.95 73.54
CA MET A 1 -27.31 3.79 72.31
C MET A 1 -26.41 3.11 71.29
N LYS A 2 -26.99 2.41 70.26
CA LYS A 2 -26.25 1.73 69.19
C LYS A 2 -26.36 2.59 67.92
N ARG A 3 -25.23 3.15 67.41
CA ARG A 3 -25.18 3.86 66.16
C ARG A 3 -24.86 2.84 65.07
N SER A 4 -25.80 2.67 64.15
CA SER A 4 -25.64 1.85 62.93
C SER A 4 -24.88 2.67 61.88
N VAL A 5 -23.73 2.19 61.46
CA VAL A 5 -22.95 2.74 60.32
C VAL A 5 -23.46 2.06 59.06
N LYS A 6 -24.17 2.80 58.23
CA LYS A 6 -24.54 2.34 56.88
C LYS A 6 -23.32 2.49 55.97
N GLN A 7 -22.75 1.35 55.57
CA GLN A 7 -21.70 1.34 54.52
C GLN A 7 -22.39 1.55 53.16
N LEU A 8 -22.01 2.64 52.49
CA LEU A 8 -22.40 2.96 51.13
C LEU A 8 -21.44 2.23 50.21
N LEU A 9 -21.90 1.16 49.57
CA LEU A 9 -21.16 0.49 48.49
C LEU A 9 -21.28 1.34 47.22
N VAL A 10 -20.17 2.00 46.85
CA VAL A 10 -20.04 2.65 45.55
C VAL A 10 -19.50 1.62 44.57
N THR A 11 -20.36 1.09 43.71
CA THR A 11 -19.96 0.20 42.61
C THR A 11 -19.45 1.06 41.45
N VAL A 12 -18.13 1.10 41.27
CA VAL A 12 -17.52 1.75 40.12
C VAL A 12 -17.67 0.80 38.92
N PHE A 13 -18.55 1.17 38.00
CA PHE A 13 -18.74 0.45 36.72
C PHE A 13 -17.66 0.94 35.76
N SER A 14 -16.55 0.19 35.67
CA SER A 14 -15.51 0.44 34.65
C SER A 14 -16.01 0.01 33.28
N ILE A 15 -16.41 0.99 32.47
CA ILE A 15 -16.71 0.76 31.05
C ILE A 15 -15.38 0.57 30.34
N VAL A 16 -15.03 -0.70 30.07
CA VAL A 16 -13.92 -1.04 29.17
C VAL A 16 -14.44 -0.82 27.74
N THR A 17 -14.13 0.34 27.18
CA THR A 17 -14.29 0.56 25.73
C THR A 17 -13.22 -0.25 25.03
N LEU A 18 -13.59 -1.43 24.51
CA LEU A 18 -12.78 -2.14 23.51
C LEU A 18 -12.77 -1.26 22.26
N GLY A 19 -11.72 -0.46 22.10
CA GLY A 19 -11.43 0.19 20.84
C GLY A 19 -11.18 -0.90 19.80
N TYR A 20 -12.09 -1.05 18.84
CA TYR A 20 -11.81 -1.77 17.64
C TYR A 20 -10.67 -1.03 16.91
N ILE A 21 -9.46 -1.56 17.02
CA ILE A 21 -8.37 -1.18 16.12
C ILE A 21 -8.74 -1.83 14.80
N ALA A 22 -9.38 -1.07 13.91
CA ALA A 22 -9.49 -1.47 12.52
C ALA A 22 -8.06 -1.62 12.03
N SER A 23 -7.63 -2.85 11.75
CA SER A 23 -6.37 -3.12 11.10
C SER A 23 -6.47 -2.45 9.74
N ILE A 24 -5.75 -1.34 9.55
CA ILE A 24 -5.56 -0.71 8.26
C ILE A 24 -4.68 -1.69 7.49
N SER A 25 -5.31 -2.59 6.75
CA SER A 25 -4.61 -3.51 5.86
C SER A 25 -4.27 -2.74 4.60
N ALA A 26 -3.10 -2.12 4.55
CA ALA A 26 -2.50 -1.73 3.29
C ALA A 26 -2.25 -3.01 2.50
N HIS A 27 -2.73 -3.07 1.25
CA HIS A 27 -2.40 -4.17 0.38
C HIS A 27 -0.94 -4.04 -0.01
N GLU A 28 -0.19 -5.09 0.28
CA GLU A 28 1.23 -5.18 0.02
C GLU A 28 1.49 -6.41 -0.84
N SER A 29 2.24 -6.25 -1.92
CA SER A 29 2.63 -7.39 -2.74
C SER A 29 3.59 -8.30 -1.95
N PRO A 30 3.69 -9.60 -2.28
CA PRO A 30 4.84 -10.37 -1.84
C PRO A 30 6.13 -9.73 -2.38
N ARG A 31 7.28 -10.14 -1.88
CA ARG A 31 8.57 -9.80 -2.50
C ARG A 31 8.65 -10.41 -3.89
N VAL A 32 8.94 -9.57 -4.87
CA VAL A 32 8.99 -9.94 -6.29
C VAL A 32 10.35 -9.59 -6.86
N ILE A 33 10.92 -10.50 -7.66
CA ILE A 33 12.23 -10.29 -8.29
C ILE A 33 12.01 -9.81 -9.72
N LEU A 34 12.43 -8.57 -10.03
CA LEU A 34 12.52 -8.03 -11.37
C LEU A 34 13.82 -8.52 -12.03
N ASP A 35 13.71 -9.02 -13.28
CA ASP A 35 14.85 -9.47 -14.09
C ASP A 35 15.75 -10.44 -13.30
N PRO A 36 15.31 -11.68 -13.06
CA PRO A 36 16.06 -12.65 -12.28
C PRO A 36 17.47 -12.94 -12.84
N GLU A 37 17.66 -12.79 -14.15
CA GLU A 37 18.93 -12.97 -14.81
C GLU A 37 19.80 -11.71 -14.83
N GLY A 38 19.22 -10.53 -14.49
CA GLY A 38 19.91 -9.26 -14.42
C GLY A 38 20.39 -8.70 -15.76
N ASN A 39 19.93 -9.23 -16.88
CA ASN A 39 20.42 -8.92 -18.21
C ASN A 39 19.46 -8.07 -19.07
N ASN A 40 18.24 -7.83 -18.63
CA ASN A 40 17.24 -7.02 -19.33
C ASN A 40 17.04 -5.65 -18.66
N PRO A 41 17.68 -4.56 -19.12
CA PRO A 41 17.53 -3.24 -18.54
C PRO A 41 16.12 -2.65 -18.72
N SER A 42 15.33 -3.21 -19.65
CA SER A 42 13.97 -2.79 -19.99
C SER A 42 12.91 -3.67 -19.33
N PHE A 43 13.29 -4.47 -18.34
CA PHE A 43 12.36 -5.36 -17.65
C PHE A 43 11.22 -4.57 -17.01
N LEU A 44 9.99 -4.98 -17.28
CA LEU A 44 8.76 -4.35 -16.84
C LEU A 44 7.81 -5.37 -16.21
N ALA A 45 7.40 -5.14 -14.98
CA ALA A 45 6.24 -5.78 -14.38
C ALA A 45 5.02 -4.88 -14.60
N TYR A 46 3.91 -5.48 -15.06
CA TYR A 46 2.69 -4.77 -15.39
C TYR A 46 1.48 -5.54 -14.88
N ALA A 47 0.64 -4.89 -14.08
CA ALA A 47 -0.55 -5.47 -13.48
C ALA A 47 -1.73 -4.51 -13.51
N SER A 48 -2.95 -5.05 -13.43
CA SER A 48 -4.18 -4.28 -13.23
C SER A 48 -4.71 -4.49 -11.84
N VAL A 49 -5.14 -3.40 -11.19
CA VAL A 49 -5.82 -3.38 -9.89
C VAL A 49 -7.07 -2.54 -10.03
N SER A 50 -8.19 -2.94 -9.42
CA SER A 50 -9.44 -2.18 -9.46
C SER A 50 -9.83 -1.66 -8.08
N CYS A 51 -10.27 -0.41 -8.04
CA CYS A 51 -10.91 0.21 -6.90
C CYS A 51 -12.44 0.05 -6.98
N PHE A 52 -13.07 -0.32 -5.87
CA PHE A 52 -14.53 -0.45 -5.76
C PHE A 52 -14.99 -0.12 -4.34
N ASP A 53 -16.28 0.13 -4.17
CA ASP A 53 -16.89 0.32 -2.83
C ASP A 53 -17.13 -1.06 -2.19
N ASP A 54 -16.48 -1.32 -1.06
CA ASP A 54 -16.64 -2.55 -0.26
C ASP A 54 -17.55 -2.34 0.96
N GLY A 55 -18.24 -1.19 1.02
CA GLY A 55 -19.07 -0.78 2.15
C GLY A 55 -18.42 0.32 3.01
N ASN A 56 -17.14 0.65 2.76
CA ASN A 56 -16.42 1.75 3.43
C ASN A 56 -16.57 3.10 2.70
N GLY A 57 -17.22 3.11 1.56
CA GLY A 57 -17.49 4.29 0.74
C GLY A 57 -16.86 4.24 -0.64
N ALA A 58 -17.34 5.10 -1.52
CA ALA A 58 -16.87 5.17 -2.90
C ALA A 58 -15.39 5.53 -2.95
N PRO A 59 -14.57 4.81 -3.74
CA PRO A 59 -13.16 5.16 -3.93
C PRO A 59 -13.03 6.52 -4.62
N ASP A 60 -12.05 7.29 -4.18
CA ASP A 60 -11.61 8.55 -4.78
C ASP A 60 -10.30 8.37 -5.55
N SER A 61 -9.39 7.58 -5.00
CA SER A 61 -8.03 7.49 -5.51
C SER A 61 -7.38 6.13 -5.29
N MET A 62 -6.40 5.82 -6.17
CA MET A 62 -5.39 4.77 -5.98
C MET A 62 -4.10 5.41 -5.47
N VAL A 63 -3.52 4.84 -4.41
CA VAL A 63 -2.24 5.23 -3.81
C VAL A 63 -1.26 4.09 -3.95
N ILE A 64 -0.01 4.41 -4.29
CA ILE A 64 1.08 3.43 -4.35
C ILE A 64 2.36 3.96 -3.73
N SER A 65 3.20 3.04 -3.22
CA SER A 65 4.62 3.25 -2.96
C SER A 65 5.40 1.96 -3.22
N VAL A 66 6.71 2.05 -3.43
CA VAL A 66 7.57 0.90 -3.70
C VAL A 66 8.77 0.90 -2.76
N GLN A 67 9.19 -0.30 -2.36
CA GLN A 67 10.41 -0.51 -1.58
C GLN A 67 11.32 -1.48 -2.32
N ASP A 68 12.60 -1.09 -2.52
CA ASP A 68 13.65 -1.93 -3.08
C ASP A 68 14.42 -2.63 -1.95
N PHE A 69 14.27 -3.96 -1.87
CA PHE A 69 14.95 -4.81 -0.89
C PHE A 69 16.34 -5.27 -1.32
N SER A 70 16.76 -4.90 -2.52
CA SER A 70 18.05 -5.34 -3.06
C SER A 70 19.20 -4.63 -2.37
N ALA A 71 20.39 -5.27 -2.40
CA ALA A 71 21.62 -4.60 -1.98
C ALA A 71 21.85 -3.32 -2.82
N PRO A 72 22.33 -2.23 -2.22
CA PRO A 72 22.59 -0.99 -2.92
C PRO A 72 23.51 -1.19 -4.14
N GLN A 73 23.09 -0.68 -5.27
CA GLN A 73 23.87 -0.64 -6.51
C GLN A 73 23.74 0.74 -7.15
N ALA A 74 24.86 1.39 -7.41
CA ALA A 74 24.87 2.74 -7.95
C ALA A 74 24.06 2.84 -9.25
N ASN A 75 23.14 3.80 -9.33
CA ASN A 75 22.28 4.11 -10.48
C ASN A 75 21.30 2.99 -10.88
N LEU A 76 21.10 1.99 -10.05
CA LEU A 76 20.10 0.96 -10.28
C LEU A 76 18.96 1.08 -9.25
N LEU A 77 17.89 1.72 -9.65
CA LEU A 77 16.76 2.10 -8.82
C LEU A 77 15.49 1.37 -9.30
N VAL A 78 14.55 1.16 -8.38
CA VAL A 78 13.21 0.64 -8.66
C VAL A 78 12.21 1.79 -8.67
N SER A 79 11.39 1.84 -9.70
CA SER A 79 10.31 2.81 -9.83
C SER A 79 8.97 2.10 -9.99
N ALA A 80 7.92 2.73 -9.46
CA ALA A 80 6.54 2.31 -9.65
C ALA A 80 5.70 3.45 -10.24
N GLN A 81 4.78 3.09 -11.11
CA GLN A 81 3.83 4.01 -11.73
C GLN A 81 2.42 3.51 -11.49
N VAL A 82 1.50 4.42 -11.23
CA VAL A 82 0.06 4.19 -11.26
C VAL A 82 -0.54 5.00 -12.40
N ILE A 83 -1.31 4.34 -13.24
CA ILE A 83 -1.93 4.92 -14.43
C ILE A 83 -3.43 4.68 -14.33
N GLY A 84 -4.21 5.75 -14.24
CA GLY A 84 -5.64 5.74 -14.39
C GLY A 84 -6.05 6.00 -15.85
N LYS A 85 -7.29 6.40 -16.05
CA LYS A 85 -7.83 6.66 -17.40
C LYS A 85 -7.25 7.93 -18.03
N PHE A 86 -7.03 8.98 -17.23
CA PHE A 86 -6.61 10.31 -17.69
C PHE A 86 -5.33 10.82 -17.05
N HIS A 87 -4.94 10.26 -15.90
CA HIS A 87 -3.81 10.72 -15.10
C HIS A 87 -2.87 9.58 -14.76
N ALA A 88 -1.62 9.91 -14.53
CA ALA A 88 -0.62 8.98 -14.05
C ALA A 88 0.28 9.66 -13.03
N ALA A 89 0.86 8.87 -12.11
CA ALA A 89 1.86 9.32 -11.17
C ALA A 89 2.97 8.27 -11.08
N GLN A 90 4.19 8.72 -10.72
CA GLN A 90 5.35 7.86 -10.56
C GLN A 90 6.07 8.16 -9.25
N THR A 91 6.60 7.12 -8.64
CA THR A 91 7.52 7.21 -7.52
C THR A 91 8.73 6.30 -7.74
N THR A 92 9.84 6.62 -7.08
CA THR A 92 11.09 5.85 -7.16
C THR A 92 11.65 5.69 -5.76
N ASP A 93 12.05 4.47 -5.42
CA ASP A 93 12.88 4.24 -4.24
C ASP A 93 14.31 4.69 -4.55
N LEU A 94 14.75 5.74 -3.87
CA LEU A 94 16.04 6.38 -4.12
C LEU A 94 17.18 5.73 -3.34
N VAL A 95 16.87 4.86 -2.35
CA VAL A 95 17.86 4.28 -1.44
C VAL A 95 17.56 2.79 -1.23
N SER A 96 18.07 1.96 -2.13
CA SER A 96 17.88 0.50 -2.06
C SER A 96 18.37 -0.08 -0.73
N GLY A 97 17.60 -1.01 -0.17
CA GLY A 97 18.01 -1.83 0.97
C GLY A 97 18.06 -1.10 2.31
N ASP A 98 17.56 0.14 2.41
CA ASP A 98 17.49 0.89 3.67
C ASP A 98 16.25 0.55 4.53
N GLY A 99 15.35 -0.28 4.01
CA GLY A 99 14.10 -0.68 4.68
C GLY A 99 12.99 0.38 4.56
N GLY A 100 13.21 1.46 3.82
CA GLY A 100 12.24 2.52 3.58
C GLY A 100 11.43 2.32 2.30
N TYR A 101 10.22 2.88 2.26
CA TYR A 101 9.42 3.00 1.05
C TYR A 101 9.73 4.32 0.34
N SER A 102 9.54 4.33 -0.96
CA SER A 102 9.46 5.58 -1.73
C SER A 102 8.34 6.48 -1.21
N ALA A 103 8.36 7.75 -1.59
CA ALA A 103 7.23 8.63 -1.34
C ALA A 103 5.94 8.06 -1.96
N GLU A 104 4.83 8.14 -1.23
CA GLU A 104 3.52 7.79 -1.79
C GLU A 104 3.13 8.72 -2.93
N VAL A 105 2.57 8.16 -3.98
CA VAL A 105 1.94 8.90 -5.07
C VAL A 105 0.52 8.45 -5.27
N ARG A 106 -0.31 9.36 -5.81
CA ARG A 106 -1.76 9.17 -5.87
C ARG A 106 -2.33 9.62 -7.21
N VAL A 107 -3.32 8.86 -7.70
CA VAL A 107 -4.14 9.22 -8.86
C VAL A 107 -5.62 9.21 -8.47
N HIS A 108 -6.30 10.33 -8.68
CA HIS A 108 -7.71 10.56 -8.32
C HIS A 108 -8.60 10.34 -9.54
N GLU A 109 -9.13 9.13 -9.69
CA GLU A 109 -10.07 8.79 -10.77
C GLU A 109 -11.22 7.90 -10.32
N GLY A 110 -11.38 7.74 -9.00
CA GLY A 110 -12.51 7.03 -8.42
C GLY A 110 -12.49 5.52 -8.63
N ALA A 111 -13.66 4.94 -8.79
CA ALA A 111 -13.82 3.50 -9.02
C ALA A 111 -13.36 3.10 -10.43
N GLY A 112 -12.76 1.92 -10.54
CA GLY A 112 -12.38 1.34 -11.82
C GLY A 112 -10.98 0.77 -11.82
N PRO A 113 -10.53 0.31 -13.00
CA PRO A 113 -9.20 -0.27 -13.14
C PRO A 113 -8.12 0.81 -13.19
N TYR A 114 -7.03 0.54 -12.51
CA TYR A 114 -5.75 1.22 -12.59
C TYR A 114 -4.69 0.24 -13.08
N LEU A 115 -3.70 0.75 -13.78
CA LEU A 115 -2.55 -0.02 -14.21
C LEU A 115 -1.36 0.32 -13.32
N LEU A 116 -0.69 -0.69 -12.81
CA LEU A 116 0.52 -0.57 -12.00
C LEU A 116 1.70 -1.10 -12.82
N LEU A 117 2.71 -0.26 -13.02
CA LEU A 117 3.93 -0.62 -13.72
C LEU A 117 5.10 -0.49 -12.77
N ILE A 118 5.94 -1.52 -12.71
CA ILE A 118 7.17 -1.51 -11.93
C ILE A 118 8.33 -1.80 -12.86
N ASN A 119 9.35 -0.95 -12.81
CA ASN A 119 10.54 -1.05 -13.64
C ASN A 119 11.80 -0.70 -12.85
N LYS A 120 12.95 -0.94 -13.47
CA LYS A 120 14.26 -0.59 -12.94
C LYS A 120 15.05 0.25 -13.93
N SER A 121 16.04 1.00 -13.44
CA SER A 121 16.77 1.98 -14.25
C SER A 121 17.92 1.41 -15.08
N GLY A 122 18.22 0.11 -15.03
CA GLY A 122 19.36 -0.45 -15.75
C GLY A 122 19.51 -1.97 -15.60
N HIS A 123 20.69 -2.47 -15.94
CA HIS A 123 21.04 -3.88 -15.78
C HIS A 123 21.21 -4.28 -14.30
N GLY A 124 20.82 -5.48 -13.96
CA GLY A 124 20.90 -6.06 -12.62
C GLY A 124 19.55 -6.47 -12.08
N THR A 125 19.53 -7.47 -11.24
CA THR A 125 18.33 -7.98 -10.57
C THR A 125 17.90 -7.02 -9.46
N ARG A 126 16.58 -6.79 -9.31
CA ARG A 126 15.99 -6.04 -8.20
C ARG A 126 14.89 -6.83 -7.51
N GLU A 127 14.87 -6.83 -6.20
CA GLU A 127 13.78 -7.39 -5.38
C GLU A 127 12.98 -6.22 -4.79
N PHE A 128 11.67 -6.24 -4.96
CA PHE A 128 10.81 -5.14 -4.50
C PHE A 128 9.54 -5.64 -3.80
N VAL A 129 8.94 -4.74 -3.06
CA VAL A 129 7.56 -4.82 -2.56
C VAL A 129 6.82 -3.56 -3.03
N LEU A 130 5.59 -3.73 -3.46
CA LEU A 130 4.68 -2.64 -3.82
C LEU A 130 3.55 -2.56 -2.80
N THR A 131 3.33 -1.38 -2.21
CA THR A 131 2.07 -1.08 -1.53
C THR A 131 1.11 -0.44 -2.51
N TYR A 132 -0.16 -0.83 -2.43
CA TYR A 132 -1.21 -0.29 -3.28
C TYR A 132 -2.55 -0.36 -2.53
N HIS A 133 -3.32 0.71 -2.56
CA HIS A 133 -4.63 0.72 -1.93
C HIS A 133 -5.52 1.83 -2.47
N CYS A 134 -6.82 1.56 -2.45
CA CYS A 134 -7.84 2.52 -2.82
C CYS A 134 -8.31 3.28 -1.58
N LEU A 135 -8.42 4.60 -1.70
CA LEU A 135 -8.92 5.46 -0.63
C LEU A 135 -10.18 6.21 -1.06
N THR A 136 -11.07 6.42 -0.11
CA THR A 136 -12.18 7.39 -0.24
C THR A 136 -11.64 8.82 -0.21
N ILE A 137 -12.49 9.80 -0.48
CA ILE A 137 -12.13 11.23 -0.38
C ILE A 137 -11.67 11.63 1.03
N ASP A 138 -12.17 10.95 2.06
CA ASP A 138 -11.81 11.16 3.46
C ASP A 138 -10.54 10.38 3.89
N GLY A 139 -9.90 9.67 2.95
CA GLY A 139 -8.69 8.89 3.21
C GLY A 139 -8.94 7.56 3.90
N ILE A 140 -10.16 7.05 3.87
CA ILE A 140 -10.52 5.73 4.42
C ILE A 140 -10.22 4.67 3.35
N HIS A 141 -9.63 3.53 3.76
CA HIS A 141 -9.44 2.39 2.86
C HIS A 141 -10.78 1.84 2.40
N THR A 142 -10.87 1.56 1.09
CA THR A 142 -12.02 0.95 0.45
C THR A 142 -11.56 -0.16 -0.49
N GLY A 143 -12.49 -0.83 -1.14
CA GLY A 143 -12.24 -2.06 -1.89
C GLY A 143 -11.11 -1.94 -2.90
N THR A 144 -10.13 -2.79 -2.72
CA THR A 144 -8.95 -2.94 -3.59
C THR A 144 -8.77 -4.42 -3.87
N ASN A 145 -8.81 -4.85 -5.13
CA ASN A 145 -8.57 -6.25 -5.46
C ASN A 145 -7.07 -6.57 -5.58
N ASP A 146 -6.74 -7.86 -5.56
CA ASP A 146 -5.38 -8.33 -5.82
C ASP A 146 -4.94 -7.97 -7.25
N PRO A 147 -3.63 -7.72 -7.48
CA PRO A 147 -3.10 -7.39 -8.78
C PRO A 147 -3.25 -8.57 -9.76
N MET A 148 -3.88 -8.31 -10.87
CA MET A 148 -3.87 -9.23 -12.01
C MET A 148 -2.64 -8.94 -12.87
N VAL A 149 -1.62 -9.78 -12.77
CA VAL A 149 -0.37 -9.62 -13.56
C VAL A 149 -0.66 -9.86 -15.04
N ILE A 150 -0.32 -8.90 -15.89
CA ILE A 150 -0.52 -8.93 -17.34
C ILE A 150 0.80 -9.22 -18.04
N GLN A 151 1.90 -8.64 -17.55
CA GLN A 151 3.22 -8.80 -18.14
C GLN A 151 4.29 -8.85 -17.03
N PHE A 152 5.30 -9.69 -17.24
CA PHE A 152 6.44 -9.82 -16.33
C PHE A 152 7.69 -10.23 -17.15
N GLN A 153 8.31 -9.23 -17.80
CA GLN A 153 9.48 -9.43 -18.66
C GLN A 153 10.23 -8.14 -18.98
#